data_c42a77bf2e432ee5420520597a34bd85
#
_entry.id   c42a77bf2e432ee5420520597a34bd85
#
_cell.length_a   1.000
_cell.length_b   1.000
_cell.length_c   1.000
_cell.angle_alpha   90.00
_cell.angle_beta   90.00
_cell.angle_gamma   90.00
#
_symmetry.space_group_name_H-M   'P 1'
#
loop_
_entity.id
_entity.type
_entity.pdbx_description
1 polymer ?
#
loop_
_entity_poly.entity_id
_entity_poly.type
_entity_poly.pdbx_seq_one_letter_code
_entity_poly.pdbx_strand_id
1 'polypeptide(L)'
;MEISLFAKKRITKEGKTFYQFLTTLEKKDGTTETVRVAFRNIDGNDIPKAESCPRNICFDKEHANMATTKYTDNETGEIKERKTLWITKWESGSEYVDHSLDDYSM
;
A
#
# COMPACT_ATOMS: atom_id res chain seq x y z
N MET A 1 -2.22 4.65 -13.95
CA MET A 1 -2.70 4.87 -12.57
C MET A 1 -1.50 5.11 -11.67
N GLU A 2 -1.58 6.09 -10.80
CA GLU A 2 -0.51 6.41 -9.86
C GLU A 2 -1.06 6.34 -8.45
N ILE A 3 -0.26 5.77 -7.53
CA ILE A 3 -0.61 5.71 -6.11
C ILE A 3 0.59 6.15 -5.28
N SER A 4 0.32 6.61 -4.06
CA SER A 4 1.37 6.87 -3.06
C SER A 4 1.58 5.60 -2.23
N LEU A 5 2.79 5.09 -2.24
CA LEU A 5 3.15 3.85 -1.56
C LEU A 5 3.80 4.17 -0.22
N PHE A 6 3.25 3.60 0.85
CA PHE A 6 3.78 3.73 2.20
C PHE A 6 4.27 2.37 2.68
N ALA A 7 5.29 2.36 3.50
CA ALA A 7 5.79 1.13 4.12
C ALA A 7 5.64 1.23 5.63
N LYS A 8 5.03 0.21 6.23
CA LYS A 8 4.84 0.13 7.67
C LYS A 8 5.64 -1.04 8.23
N LYS A 9 6.45 -0.78 9.25
CA LYS A 9 7.23 -1.80 9.92
C LYS A 9 6.32 -2.66 10.78
N ARG A 10 6.44 -3.97 10.63
CA ARG A 10 5.70 -4.97 11.43
C ARG A 10 6.70 -5.91 12.09
N ILE A 11 6.33 -6.42 13.25
CA ILE A 11 7.13 -7.40 13.98
C ILE A 11 6.27 -8.65 14.16
N THR A 12 6.79 -9.81 13.76
CA THR A 12 6.09 -11.09 13.93
C THR A 12 6.17 -11.53 15.39
N LYS A 13 5.37 -12.54 15.76
CA LYS A 13 5.42 -13.15 17.10
C LYS A 13 6.79 -13.74 17.43
N GLU A 14 7.54 -14.12 16.39
CA GLU A 14 8.89 -14.68 16.53
C GLU A 14 9.97 -13.59 16.65
N GLY A 15 9.58 -12.32 16.60
CA GLY A 15 10.50 -11.19 16.70
C GLY A 15 11.15 -10.78 15.38
N LYS A 16 10.71 -11.37 14.26
CA LYS A 16 11.22 -10.98 12.94
C LYS A 16 10.56 -9.71 12.46
N THR A 17 11.36 -8.82 11.87
CA THR A 17 10.86 -7.56 11.31
C THR A 17 10.61 -7.70 9.82
N PHE A 18 9.46 -7.19 9.36
CA PHE A 18 9.16 -7.09 7.94
C PHE A 18 8.41 -5.78 7.67
N TYR A 19 8.37 -5.37 6.41
CA TYR A 19 7.64 -4.17 6.00
C TYR A 19 6.42 -4.54 5.19
N GLN A 20 5.31 -3.88 5.50
CA GLN A 20 4.06 -4.02 4.79
C GLN A 20 3.82 -2.77 3.97
N PHE A 21 3.56 -2.92 2.67
CA PHE A 21 3.23 -1.79 1.81
C PHE A 21 1.75 -1.48 1.89
N LEU A 22 1.43 -0.20 1.93
CA LEU A 22 0.07 0.30 2.05
C LEU A 22 -0.12 1.48 1.11
N THR A 23 -1.36 1.70 0.68
CA THR A 23 -1.75 2.91 -0.04
C THR A 23 -3.12 3.36 0.46
N THR A 24 -3.43 4.62 0.24
CA THR A 24 -4.74 5.17 0.56
C THR A 24 -5.46 5.50 -0.74
N LEU A 25 -6.66 4.94 -0.91
CA LEU A 25 -7.49 5.16 -2.08
C LEU A 25 -8.71 5.97 -1.69
N GLU A 26 -9.12 6.89 -2.58
CA GLU A 26 -10.33 7.67 -2.39
C GLU A 26 -11.52 6.91 -2.94
N LYS A 27 -12.59 6.84 -2.15
CA LYS A 27 -13.85 6.23 -2.57
C LYS A 27 -14.73 7.25 -3.28
N LYS A 28 -15.77 6.77 -3.95
CA LYS A 28 -16.73 7.62 -4.68
C LYS A 28 -17.46 8.61 -3.78
N ASP A 29 -17.61 8.29 -2.50
CA ASP A 29 -18.29 9.14 -1.53
C ASP A 29 -17.38 10.21 -0.90
N GLY A 30 -16.11 10.29 -1.35
CA GLY A 30 -15.13 11.24 -0.83
C GLY A 30 -14.34 10.76 0.38
N THR A 31 -14.68 9.61 0.93
CA THR A 31 -13.90 9.02 2.03
C THR A 31 -12.67 8.30 1.50
N THR A 32 -11.68 8.06 2.36
CA THR A 32 -10.48 7.33 1.99
C THR A 32 -10.45 5.96 2.64
N GLU A 33 -9.75 5.03 1.99
CA GLU A 33 -9.60 3.66 2.46
C GLU A 33 -8.13 3.25 2.36
N THR A 34 -7.60 2.66 3.42
CA THR A 34 -6.25 2.11 3.40
C THR A 34 -6.29 0.69 2.86
N VAL A 35 -5.46 0.43 1.86
CA VAL A 35 -5.40 -0.84 1.15
C VAL A 35 -3.97 -1.38 1.22
N ARG A 36 -3.84 -2.68 1.48
CA ARG A 36 -2.54 -3.35 1.42
C ARG A 36 -2.09 -3.43 -0.05
N VAL A 37 -0.80 -3.20 -0.27
CA VAL A 37 -0.19 -3.35 -1.60
C VAL A 37 0.77 -4.53 -1.56
N ALA A 38 0.66 -5.42 -2.54
CA ALA A 38 1.55 -6.56 -2.69
C ALA A 38 2.01 -6.68 -4.14
N PHE A 39 3.19 -7.25 -4.34
CA PHE A 39 3.78 -7.41 -5.66
C PHE A 39 3.86 -8.91 -5.99
N ARG A 40 3.53 -9.26 -7.24
CA ARG A 40 3.49 -10.64 -7.71
C ARG A 40 4.21 -10.76 -9.04
N ASN A 41 4.92 -11.86 -9.24
CA ASN A 41 5.65 -12.16 -10.49
C ASN A 41 6.68 -11.08 -10.83
N ILE A 42 7.23 -10.42 -9.83
CA ILE A 42 8.29 -9.42 -9.96
C ILE A 42 9.51 -9.94 -9.21
N ASP A 43 10.69 -9.79 -9.80
CA ASP A 43 11.94 -10.13 -9.14
C ASP A 43 12.07 -9.31 -7.85
N GLY A 44 12.54 -9.93 -6.76
CA GLY A 44 12.70 -9.24 -5.49
C GLY A 44 13.54 -7.98 -5.56
N ASN A 45 14.47 -7.90 -6.53
CA ASN A 45 15.27 -6.69 -6.75
C ASN A 45 14.48 -5.55 -7.40
N ASP A 46 13.35 -5.87 -8.04
CA ASP A 46 12.50 -4.90 -8.73
C ASP A 46 11.31 -4.46 -7.88
N ILE A 47 11.17 -5.01 -6.68
CA ILE A 47 10.14 -4.57 -5.73
C ILE A 47 10.61 -3.27 -5.06
N PRO A 48 9.73 -2.26 -4.90
CA PRO A 48 10.11 -1.02 -4.22
C PRO A 48 10.65 -1.32 -2.82
N LYS A 49 11.74 -0.65 -2.46
CA LYS A 49 12.33 -0.83 -1.13
C LYS A 49 11.56 -0.02 -0.10
N ALA A 50 11.33 -0.61 1.08
CA ALA A 50 10.63 0.06 2.17
C ALA A 50 11.31 1.36 2.58
N GLU A 51 12.63 1.39 2.57
CA GLU A 51 13.42 2.57 2.91
C GLU A 51 13.27 3.74 1.93
N SER A 52 12.77 3.46 0.70
CA SER A 52 12.48 4.49 -0.29
C SER A 52 11.07 5.08 -0.14
N CYS A 53 10.24 4.51 0.73
CA CYS A 53 8.89 4.98 0.96
C CYS A 53 8.86 6.09 2.03
N PRO A 54 7.88 7.02 1.96
CA PRO A 54 6.80 7.06 0.99
C PRO A 54 7.28 7.53 -0.39
N ARG A 55 6.66 6.98 -1.42
CA ARG A 55 6.94 7.35 -2.82
C ARG A 55 5.73 7.10 -3.70
N ASN A 56 5.70 7.76 -4.85
CA ASN A 56 4.65 7.51 -5.83
C ASN A 56 5.12 6.46 -6.83
N ILE A 57 4.23 5.55 -7.18
CA ILE A 57 4.46 4.54 -8.21
C ILE A 57 3.33 4.57 -9.22
N CYS A 58 3.65 4.25 -10.47
CA CYS A 58 2.69 4.16 -11.58
C CYS A 58 2.59 2.71 -12.06
N PHE A 59 1.40 2.33 -12.47
CA PHE A 59 1.15 1.01 -13.07
C PHE A 59 -0.08 1.06 -13.95
N ASP A 60 -0.16 0.13 -14.91
CA ASP A 60 -1.33 -0.02 -15.76
C ASP A 60 -2.37 -0.93 -15.08
N LYS A 61 -3.64 -0.70 -15.38
CA LYS A 61 -4.74 -1.52 -14.84
C LYS A 61 -4.58 -2.99 -15.18
N GLU A 62 -3.95 -3.30 -16.31
CA GLU A 62 -3.68 -4.68 -16.74
C GLU A 62 -2.73 -5.41 -15.79
N HIS A 63 -1.89 -4.67 -15.09
CA HIS A 63 -0.88 -5.19 -14.18
C HIS A 63 -1.26 -5.02 -12.71
N ALA A 64 -2.54 -4.74 -12.45
CA ALA A 64 -3.04 -4.57 -11.10
C ALA A 64 -4.35 -5.31 -10.91
N ASN A 65 -4.53 -5.92 -9.73
CA ASN A 65 -5.74 -6.62 -9.38
C ASN A 65 -6.08 -6.41 -7.92
N MET A 66 -7.33 -5.99 -7.66
CA MET A 66 -7.80 -5.82 -6.28
C MET A 66 -8.47 -7.11 -5.81
N ALA A 67 -7.93 -7.68 -4.73
CA ALA A 67 -8.50 -8.86 -4.08
C ALA A 67 -9.09 -8.49 -2.74
N THR A 68 -10.26 -9.03 -2.42
CA THR A 68 -10.92 -8.83 -1.13
C THR A 68 -10.95 -10.15 -0.39
N THR A 69 -10.42 -10.16 0.84
CA THR A 69 -10.42 -11.33 1.71
C THR A 69 -11.26 -11.02 2.94
N LYS A 70 -12.15 -11.93 3.31
CA LYS A 70 -12.94 -11.81 4.54
C LYS A 70 -12.25 -12.56 5.67
N TYR A 71 -12.27 -11.99 6.85
CA TYR A 71 -11.74 -12.63 8.05
C TYR A 71 -12.62 -12.30 9.25
N THR A 72 -12.56 -13.17 10.27
CA THR A 72 -13.30 -12.94 11.50
C THR A 72 -12.40 -12.29 12.53
N ASP A 73 -12.84 -11.17 13.09
CA ASP A 73 -12.14 -10.50 14.18
C ASP A 73 -12.32 -11.33 15.45
N ASN A 74 -11.21 -11.78 16.04
CA ASN A 74 -11.23 -12.62 17.23
C ASN A 74 -11.73 -11.89 18.48
N GLU A 75 -11.65 -10.57 18.51
CA GLU A 75 -12.07 -9.78 19.67
C GLU A 75 -13.58 -9.48 19.65
N THR A 76 -14.14 -9.20 18.48
CA THR A 76 -15.53 -8.79 18.35
C THR A 76 -16.44 -9.85 17.74
N GLY A 77 -15.85 -10.86 17.08
CA GLY A 77 -16.59 -11.87 16.32
C GLY A 77 -17.18 -11.36 15.00
N GLU A 78 -16.89 -10.10 14.64
CA GLU A 78 -17.39 -9.51 13.42
C GLU A 78 -16.62 -9.99 12.20
N ILE A 79 -17.32 -10.11 11.07
CA ILE A 79 -16.70 -10.42 9.80
C ILE A 79 -16.22 -9.10 9.19
N LYS A 80 -14.91 -9.00 8.95
CA LYS A 80 -14.27 -7.83 8.35
C LYS A 80 -13.69 -8.18 6.99
N GLU A 81 -13.49 -7.18 6.17
CA GLU A 81 -12.88 -7.33 4.84
C GLU A 81 -11.51 -6.67 4.82
N ARG A 82 -10.58 -7.36 4.16
CA ARG A 82 -9.25 -6.82 3.89
C ARG A 82 -9.05 -6.77 2.38
N LYS A 83 -8.72 -5.61 1.87
CA LYS A 83 -8.43 -5.44 0.45
C LYS A 83 -6.93 -5.41 0.23
N THR A 84 -6.49 -6.10 -0.81
CA THR A 84 -5.09 -6.14 -1.24
C THR A 84 -5.01 -5.80 -2.70
N LEU A 85 -4.17 -4.81 -3.04
CA LEU A 85 -3.89 -4.45 -4.41
C LEU A 85 -2.63 -5.23 -4.85
N TRP A 86 -2.81 -6.17 -5.77
CA TRP A 86 -1.73 -6.96 -6.33
C TRP A 86 -1.20 -6.27 -7.58
N ILE A 87 0.11 -6.02 -7.63
CA ILE A 87 0.76 -5.34 -8.75
C ILE A 87 1.80 -6.28 -9.35
N THR A 88 1.73 -6.49 -10.66
CA THR A 88 2.65 -7.36 -11.39
C THR A 88 3.69 -6.58 -12.21
N LYS A 89 3.51 -5.29 -12.37
CA LYS A 89 4.46 -4.40 -13.05
C LYS A 89 4.23 -2.97 -12.59
N TRP A 90 5.31 -2.24 -12.33
CA TRP A 90 5.24 -0.86 -11.87
C TRP A 90 6.40 -0.04 -12.40
N GLU A 91 6.25 1.28 -12.34
CA GLU A 91 7.28 2.26 -12.68
C GLU A 91 7.29 3.35 -11.61
N SER A 92 8.40 4.07 -11.51
CA SER A 92 8.45 5.22 -10.61
C SER A 92 7.48 6.29 -11.08
N GLY A 93 6.69 6.80 -10.14
CA GLY A 93 5.74 7.89 -10.42
C GLY A 93 6.38 9.26 -10.24
N SER A 94 5.54 10.28 -10.10
CA SER A 94 5.98 11.63 -9.82
C SER A 94 6.66 11.70 -8.45
N GLU A 95 7.41 12.78 -8.21
CA GLU A 95 8.06 12.99 -6.92
C GLU A 95 7.02 13.07 -5.80
N TYR A 96 7.26 12.32 -4.73
CA TYR A 96 6.40 12.40 -3.55
C TYR A 96 6.71 13.67 -2.76
N VAL A 97 5.68 14.47 -2.52
CA VAL A 97 5.80 15.69 -1.71
C VAL A 97 5.02 15.45 -0.41
N ASP A 98 5.70 15.65 0.71
CA ASP A 98 5.06 15.57 2.02
C ASP A 98 4.28 16.87 2.25
N HIS A 99 2.97 16.79 2.14
CA HIS A 99 2.08 17.95 2.29
C HIS A 99 2.11 18.55 3.69
N SER A 100 2.55 17.80 4.70
CA SER A 100 2.65 18.32 6.05
C SER A 100 3.73 19.41 6.18
N LEU A 101 4.75 19.38 5.33
CA LEU A 101 5.78 20.41 5.29
C LEU A 101 5.31 21.69 4.60
N ASP A 102 4.41 21.56 3.65
CA ASP A 102 3.88 22.73 2.93
C ASP A 102 3.05 23.61 3.84
N ASP A 103 2.38 23.03 4.83
CA ASP A 103 1.58 23.77 5.81
C ASP A 103 2.45 24.64 6.73
N TYR A 104 3.71 24.28 6.88
CA TYR A 104 4.65 25.02 7.74
C TYR A 104 5.50 26.04 6.97
N SER A 105 5.55 25.95 5.66
CA SER A 105 6.37 26.83 4.84
C SER A 105 5.71 28.16 4.53
N MET A 106 4.50 28.34 4.99
CA MET A 106 3.80 29.61 4.88
C MET A 106 4.06 30.48 6.12
#